data_1c9e34eb797620ea84736222556afe9a
#
_entry.id   1c9e34eb797620ea84736222556afe9a
#
_cell.length_a   1.000
_cell.length_b   1.000
_cell.length_c   1.000
_cell.angle_alpha   90.00
_cell.angle_beta   90.00
_cell.angle_gamma   90.00
#
_symmetry.space_group_name_H-M   'P 1'
#
loop_
_entity.id
_entity.type
_entity.pdbx_description
1 polymer ?
#
loop_
_entity_poly.entity_id
_entity_poly.type
_entity_poly.pdbx_seq_one_letter_code
_entity_poly.pdbx_strand_id
1 'polypeptide(L)'
;ADGVNKVLHGLNVTLDSEAAITAAKSAYDALSDEDKALVDTDKVDALNAAIIKLNRLKHADLMANLDTIYKTTGEFIQGLGTPTVSSTGGEWMVIGLARSGRTVPAGYYDNVVEYVKAKADANERLHRAKVTDNARVILALTAIGKDVTNVGGHNLLKGLDNMAYVQKQGINGPIFTLIALDSHNYPTMGD
;
A
#
# COMPACT_ATOMS: atom_id res chain seq x y z
N ALA A 1 17.71 10.55 30.93
CA ALA A 1 17.07 11.31 29.83
C ALA A 1 17.81 12.63 29.53
N ASP A 2 18.31 13.37 30.55
CA ASP A 2 18.95 14.65 30.33
C ASP A 2 20.35 14.61 29.70
N GLY A 3 21.14 13.56 29.95
CA GLY A 3 22.47 13.39 29.38
C GLY A 3 22.45 13.18 27.86
N VAL A 4 21.56 12.34 27.36
CA VAL A 4 21.40 12.05 25.92
C VAL A 4 20.94 13.30 25.16
N ASN A 5 20.04 14.09 25.73
CA ASN A 5 19.58 15.34 25.10
C ASN A 5 20.69 16.40 25.02
N LYS A 6 21.59 16.47 26.01
CA LYS A 6 22.71 17.41 26.02
C LYS A 6 23.76 17.07 24.96
N VAL A 7 24.06 15.78 24.76
CA VAL A 7 24.97 15.29 23.69
C VAL A 7 24.32 15.51 22.30
N LEU A 8 23.03 15.27 22.15
CA LEU A 8 22.30 15.50 20.89
C LEU A 8 22.35 16.96 20.40
N HIS A 9 22.32 17.93 21.31
CA HIS A 9 22.37 19.37 20.96
C HIS A 9 23.74 19.83 20.45
N GLY A 10 24.84 19.18 20.85
CA GLY A 10 26.19 19.52 20.44
C GLY A 10 26.67 18.93 19.12
N LEU A 11 25.98 17.90 18.59
CA LEU A 11 26.39 17.20 17.39
C LEU A 11 25.87 17.88 16.11
N ASN A 12 26.80 18.27 15.24
CA ASN A 12 26.45 18.77 13.90
C ASN A 12 26.22 17.59 12.94
N VAL A 13 25.06 16.90 13.09
CA VAL A 13 24.66 15.78 12.22
C VAL A 13 23.69 16.32 11.17
N THR A 14 24.00 16.04 9.91
CA THR A 14 23.15 16.28 8.72
C THR A 14 22.93 14.96 7.97
N LEU A 15 22.13 14.96 6.93
CA LEU A 15 21.94 13.78 6.07
C LEU A 15 23.26 13.33 5.40
N ASP A 16 24.15 14.28 5.08
CA ASP A 16 25.48 14.00 4.51
C ASP A 16 26.39 13.24 5.48
N SER A 17 26.06 13.25 6.78
CA SER A 17 26.80 12.48 7.80
C SER A 17 26.54 10.97 7.77
N GLU A 18 25.60 10.49 6.94
CA GLU A 18 25.15 9.09 6.95
C GLU A 18 26.30 8.10 6.74
N ALA A 19 27.13 8.33 5.72
CA ALA A 19 28.25 7.43 5.41
C ALA A 19 29.24 7.29 6.56
N ALA A 20 29.60 8.42 7.19
CA ALA A 20 30.54 8.44 8.32
C ALA A 20 29.95 7.77 9.57
N ILE A 21 28.69 8.03 9.89
CA ILE A 21 28.00 7.43 11.05
C ILE A 21 27.82 5.92 10.84
N THR A 22 27.46 5.49 9.63
CA THR A 22 27.33 4.05 9.29
C THR A 22 28.65 3.32 9.39
N ALA A 23 29.73 3.92 8.87
CA ALA A 23 31.08 3.34 8.99
C ALA A 23 31.53 3.22 10.45
N ALA A 24 31.32 4.26 11.26
CA ALA A 24 31.66 4.24 12.68
C ALA A 24 30.86 3.17 13.45
N LYS A 25 29.55 3.04 13.15
CA LYS A 25 28.72 2.00 13.75
C LYS A 25 29.20 0.60 13.37
N SER A 26 29.48 0.37 12.09
CA SER A 26 29.98 -0.93 11.61
C SER A 26 31.33 -1.30 12.23
N ALA A 27 32.22 -0.34 12.37
CA ALA A 27 33.53 -0.54 13.04
C ALA A 27 33.35 -0.92 14.52
N TYR A 28 32.46 -0.22 15.23
CA TYR A 28 32.16 -0.53 16.63
C TYR A 28 31.50 -1.90 16.80
N ASP A 29 30.53 -2.22 15.92
CA ASP A 29 29.82 -3.51 15.98
C ASP A 29 30.76 -4.70 15.72
N ALA A 30 31.82 -4.53 14.92
CA ALA A 30 32.80 -5.54 14.58
C ALA A 30 33.84 -5.83 15.69
N LEU A 31 33.88 -5.00 16.73
CA LEU A 31 34.76 -5.22 17.88
C LEU A 31 34.31 -6.44 18.70
N SER A 32 35.28 -7.14 19.34
CA SER A 32 34.97 -8.12 20.38
C SER A 32 34.32 -7.46 21.60
N ASP A 33 33.71 -8.25 22.49
CA ASP A 33 33.11 -7.71 23.71
C ASP A 33 34.17 -7.11 24.64
N GLU A 34 35.37 -7.69 24.66
CA GLU A 34 36.53 -7.20 25.40
C GLU A 34 36.99 -5.84 24.86
N ASP A 35 37.08 -5.69 23.53
CA ASP A 35 37.50 -4.44 22.92
C ASP A 35 36.42 -3.34 23.05
N LYS A 36 35.14 -3.71 22.98
CA LYS A 36 34.03 -2.77 23.23
C LYS A 36 34.08 -2.19 24.64
N ALA A 37 34.48 -2.99 25.63
CA ALA A 37 34.65 -2.54 27.00
C ALA A 37 35.78 -1.52 27.19
N LEU A 38 36.73 -1.46 26.26
CA LEU A 38 37.83 -0.49 26.26
C LEU A 38 37.50 0.83 25.53
N VAL A 39 36.40 0.87 24.80
CA VAL A 39 36.01 2.11 24.13
C VAL A 39 35.41 3.09 25.13
N ASP A 40 35.89 4.32 25.04
CA ASP A 40 35.44 5.43 25.88
C ASP A 40 33.89 5.58 25.79
N THR A 41 33.22 5.52 26.93
CA THR A 41 31.77 5.59 27.03
C THR A 41 31.18 6.84 26.38
N ASP A 42 31.88 8.00 26.53
CA ASP A 42 31.43 9.27 25.94
C ASP A 42 31.40 9.20 24.40
N LYS A 43 32.32 8.41 23.79
CA LYS A 43 32.34 8.20 22.34
C LYS A 43 31.24 7.27 21.87
N VAL A 44 30.92 6.24 22.66
CA VAL A 44 29.79 5.33 22.37
C VAL A 44 28.47 6.10 22.47
N ASP A 45 28.31 6.92 23.49
CA ASP A 45 27.13 7.75 23.69
C ASP A 45 26.99 8.80 22.56
N ALA A 46 28.08 9.40 22.12
CA ALA A 46 28.10 10.33 20.99
C ALA A 46 27.70 9.63 19.68
N LEU A 47 28.17 8.40 19.43
CA LEU A 47 27.78 7.61 18.26
C LEU A 47 26.31 7.26 18.30
N ASN A 48 25.79 6.79 19.42
CA ASN A 48 24.38 6.48 19.59
C ASN A 48 23.50 7.71 19.40
N ALA A 49 23.90 8.85 19.95
CA ALA A 49 23.21 10.12 19.77
C ALA A 49 23.21 10.58 18.30
N ALA A 50 24.33 10.40 17.59
CA ALA A 50 24.44 10.70 16.16
C ALA A 50 23.49 9.83 15.31
N ILE A 51 23.41 8.53 15.60
CA ILE A 51 22.50 7.60 14.95
C ILE A 51 21.04 8.01 15.15
N ILE A 52 20.65 8.34 16.39
CA ILE A 52 19.29 8.80 16.70
C ILE A 52 18.94 10.07 15.93
N LYS A 53 19.87 11.04 15.91
CA LYS A 53 19.66 12.32 15.21
C LYS A 53 19.55 12.12 13.71
N LEU A 54 20.42 11.30 13.11
CA LEU A 54 20.36 10.94 11.69
C LEU A 54 19.02 10.28 11.33
N ASN A 55 18.57 9.30 12.12
CA ASN A 55 17.30 8.62 11.86
C ASN A 55 16.11 9.59 11.92
N ARG A 56 16.12 10.57 12.82
CA ARG A 56 15.08 11.61 12.87
C ARG A 56 15.10 12.50 11.62
N LEU A 57 16.29 12.89 11.13
CA LEU A 57 16.44 13.68 9.91
C LEU A 57 15.96 12.89 8.68
N LYS A 58 16.35 11.63 8.56
CA LYS A 58 15.91 10.74 7.48
C LYS A 58 14.39 10.55 7.49
N HIS A 59 13.78 10.42 8.67
CA HIS A 59 12.32 10.32 8.77
C HIS A 59 11.63 11.62 8.32
N ALA A 60 12.13 12.78 8.74
CA ALA A 60 11.58 14.07 8.34
C ALA A 60 11.71 14.31 6.83
N ASP A 61 12.87 13.99 6.25
CA ASP A 61 13.10 14.08 4.80
C ASP A 61 12.19 13.10 4.01
N LEU A 62 12.07 11.85 4.49
CA LEU A 62 11.16 10.87 3.89
C LEU A 62 9.72 11.37 3.88
N MET A 63 9.24 11.96 4.98
CA MET A 63 7.87 12.47 5.05
C MET A 63 7.64 13.65 4.11
N ALA A 64 8.61 14.58 4.00
CA ALA A 64 8.54 15.69 3.06
C ALA A 64 8.53 15.23 1.59
N ASN A 65 9.35 14.23 1.26
CA ASN A 65 9.38 13.62 -0.07
C ASN A 65 8.12 12.82 -0.38
N LEU A 66 7.54 12.13 0.62
CA LEU A 66 6.32 11.35 0.48
C LEU A 66 5.13 12.22 0.04
N ASP A 67 4.95 13.39 0.63
CA ASP A 67 3.88 14.33 0.25
C ASP A 67 4.03 14.77 -1.21
N THR A 68 5.25 15.04 -1.64
CA THR A 68 5.54 15.41 -3.04
C THR A 68 5.24 14.25 -4.00
N ILE A 69 5.72 13.04 -3.68
CA ILE A 69 5.47 11.84 -4.49
C ILE A 69 3.96 11.54 -4.58
N TYR A 70 3.27 11.63 -3.45
CA TYR A 70 1.83 11.41 -3.37
C TYR A 70 1.04 12.39 -4.24
N LYS A 71 1.42 13.68 -4.20
CA LYS A 71 0.80 14.73 -5.02
C LYS A 71 1.05 14.48 -6.50
N THR A 72 2.33 14.35 -6.90
CA THR A 72 2.71 14.22 -8.31
C THR A 72 2.20 12.92 -8.94
N THR A 73 2.23 11.81 -8.20
CA THR A 73 1.68 10.53 -8.66
C THR A 73 0.17 10.63 -8.87
N GLY A 74 -0.54 11.25 -7.93
CA GLY A 74 -1.98 11.44 -8.06
C GLY A 74 -2.36 12.32 -9.25
N GLU A 75 -1.63 13.41 -9.50
CA GLU A 75 -1.81 14.29 -10.66
C GLU A 75 -1.53 13.54 -11.97
N PHE A 76 -0.45 12.76 -12.02
CA PHE A 76 -0.15 11.91 -13.17
C PHE A 76 -1.26 10.91 -13.47
N ILE A 77 -1.75 10.18 -12.46
CA ILE A 77 -2.82 9.21 -12.62
C ILE A 77 -4.11 9.88 -13.11
N GLN A 78 -4.48 11.05 -12.58
CA GLN A 78 -5.63 11.80 -13.06
C GLN A 78 -5.50 12.22 -14.52
N GLY A 79 -4.29 12.53 -14.98
CA GLY A 79 -3.98 12.88 -16.36
C GLY A 79 -4.09 11.73 -17.37
N LEU A 80 -4.16 10.47 -16.93
CA LEU A 80 -4.28 9.30 -17.80
C LEU A 80 -5.66 9.12 -18.43
N GLY A 81 -6.67 9.90 -18.02
CA GLY A 81 -8.03 9.83 -18.53
C GLY A 81 -8.90 8.79 -17.82
N THR A 82 -9.97 8.35 -18.49
CA THR A 82 -10.94 7.41 -17.91
C THR A 82 -10.34 6.01 -17.77
N PRO A 83 -10.32 5.43 -16.55
CA PRO A 83 -9.82 4.08 -16.33
C PRO A 83 -10.62 3.01 -17.08
N THR A 84 -9.94 1.98 -17.52
CA THR A 84 -10.57 0.78 -18.11
C THR A 84 -10.84 -0.28 -17.03
N VAL A 85 -11.61 -1.31 -17.36
CA VAL A 85 -11.78 -2.47 -16.48
C VAL A 85 -10.62 -3.43 -16.71
N SER A 86 -9.56 -3.26 -15.93
CA SER A 86 -8.34 -4.09 -16.03
C SER A 86 -7.46 -3.91 -14.80
N SER A 87 -6.55 -4.84 -14.58
CA SER A 87 -5.54 -4.73 -13.51
C SER A 87 -4.61 -3.52 -13.72
N THR A 88 -4.20 -3.27 -14.96
CA THR A 88 -3.31 -2.16 -15.29
C THR A 88 -4.12 -1.02 -15.91
N GLY A 89 -4.08 0.17 -15.32
CA GLY A 89 -4.85 1.33 -15.78
C GLY A 89 -6.35 1.27 -15.49
N GLY A 90 -6.77 0.40 -14.59
CA GLY A 90 -8.16 0.18 -14.19
C GLY A 90 -8.35 0.24 -12.67
N GLU A 91 -8.77 -0.88 -12.06
CA GLU A 91 -9.23 -0.93 -10.67
C GLU A 91 -8.22 -0.35 -9.68
N TRP A 92 -6.92 -0.63 -9.78
CA TRP A 92 -5.91 -0.09 -8.86
C TRP A 92 -5.78 1.42 -8.98
N MET A 93 -5.90 1.97 -10.19
CA MET A 93 -5.90 3.41 -10.42
C MET A 93 -7.12 4.07 -9.76
N VAL A 94 -8.30 3.48 -9.94
CA VAL A 94 -9.55 3.93 -9.31
C VAL A 94 -9.47 3.91 -7.79
N ILE A 95 -8.99 2.80 -7.21
CA ILE A 95 -8.81 2.66 -5.76
C ILE A 95 -7.83 3.71 -5.24
N GLY A 96 -6.70 3.91 -5.92
CA GLY A 96 -5.71 4.91 -5.57
C GLY A 96 -6.28 6.33 -5.57
N LEU A 97 -6.98 6.73 -6.62
CA LEU A 97 -7.64 8.03 -6.71
C LEU A 97 -8.70 8.21 -5.62
N ALA A 98 -9.63 7.25 -5.49
CA ALA A 98 -10.72 7.34 -4.52
C ALA A 98 -10.19 7.42 -3.07
N ARG A 99 -9.23 6.57 -2.70
CA ARG A 99 -8.65 6.54 -1.35
C ARG A 99 -7.76 7.74 -1.05
N SER A 100 -7.24 8.40 -2.07
CA SER A 100 -6.51 9.67 -1.93
C SER A 100 -7.42 10.91 -1.90
N GLY A 101 -8.73 10.74 -1.91
CA GLY A 101 -9.69 11.84 -1.95
C GLY A 101 -9.72 12.58 -3.29
N ARG A 102 -9.16 11.99 -4.33
CA ARG A 102 -9.13 12.56 -5.68
C ARG A 102 -10.35 12.12 -6.49
N THR A 103 -10.75 12.96 -7.43
CA THR A 103 -11.87 12.65 -8.32
C THR A 103 -11.51 11.48 -9.25
N VAL A 104 -12.35 10.46 -9.25
CA VAL A 104 -12.29 9.38 -10.25
C VAL A 104 -13.09 9.81 -11.48
N PRO A 105 -12.58 9.66 -12.70
CA PRO A 105 -13.31 9.98 -13.93
C PRO A 105 -14.67 9.24 -14.00
N ALA A 106 -15.75 9.99 -14.26
CA ALA A 106 -17.13 9.49 -14.18
C ALA A 106 -17.41 8.30 -15.11
N GLY A 107 -16.81 8.26 -16.28
CA GLY A 107 -16.98 7.18 -17.27
C GLY A 107 -16.46 5.80 -16.81
N TYR A 108 -15.71 5.71 -15.70
CA TYR A 108 -15.26 4.40 -15.21
C TYR A 108 -16.43 3.48 -14.84
N TYR A 109 -17.43 3.97 -14.15
CA TYR A 109 -18.60 3.14 -13.78
C TYR A 109 -19.35 2.63 -15.01
N ASP A 110 -19.50 3.43 -16.03
CA ASP A 110 -20.15 3.04 -17.29
C ASP A 110 -19.34 1.93 -17.98
N ASN A 111 -18.01 2.06 -18.03
CA ASN A 111 -17.12 1.02 -18.53
C ASN A 111 -17.26 -0.30 -17.74
N VAL A 112 -17.43 -0.21 -16.41
CA VAL A 112 -17.66 -1.41 -15.57
C VAL A 112 -18.98 -2.06 -15.91
N VAL A 113 -20.07 -1.29 -16.02
CA VAL A 113 -21.41 -1.81 -16.37
C VAL A 113 -21.37 -2.55 -17.70
N GLU A 114 -20.76 -1.93 -18.72
CA GLU A 114 -20.63 -2.58 -20.04
C GLU A 114 -19.78 -3.86 -19.98
N TYR A 115 -18.67 -3.81 -19.26
CA TYR A 115 -17.80 -4.98 -19.07
C TYR A 115 -18.51 -6.11 -18.36
N VAL A 116 -19.21 -5.82 -17.26
CA VAL A 116 -19.94 -6.83 -16.48
C VAL A 116 -21.03 -7.48 -17.33
N LYS A 117 -21.85 -6.69 -18.04
CA LYS A 117 -22.87 -7.21 -18.96
C LYS A 117 -22.30 -8.12 -20.05
N ALA A 118 -21.08 -7.83 -20.52
CA ALA A 118 -20.44 -8.60 -21.57
C ALA A 118 -19.72 -9.88 -21.06
N LYS A 119 -19.33 -9.92 -19.77
CA LYS A 119 -18.44 -10.95 -19.22
C LYS A 119 -19.05 -11.85 -18.15
N ALA A 120 -20.03 -11.36 -17.38
CA ALA A 120 -20.63 -12.13 -16.30
C ALA A 120 -21.28 -13.41 -16.84
N ASP A 121 -20.88 -14.54 -16.28
CA ASP A 121 -21.51 -15.84 -16.58
C ASP A 121 -22.75 -16.07 -15.68
N ALA A 122 -23.40 -17.21 -15.82
CA ALA A 122 -24.58 -17.58 -15.02
C ALA A 122 -24.29 -17.65 -13.50
N ASN A 123 -23.02 -17.63 -13.08
CA ASN A 123 -22.60 -17.58 -11.69
C ASN A 123 -22.01 -16.21 -11.31
N GLU A 124 -22.26 -15.20 -12.11
CA GLU A 124 -21.77 -13.81 -11.91
C GLU A 124 -20.23 -13.66 -11.90
N ARG A 125 -19.52 -14.57 -12.60
CA ARG A 125 -18.06 -14.59 -12.70
C ARG A 125 -17.62 -13.79 -13.93
N LEU A 126 -16.71 -12.86 -13.72
CA LEU A 126 -16.14 -12.04 -14.80
C LEU A 126 -15.04 -12.76 -15.58
N HIS A 127 -14.52 -13.86 -15.02
CA HIS A 127 -13.53 -14.70 -15.69
C HIS A 127 -13.67 -16.17 -15.26
N ARG A 128 -13.53 -17.11 -16.18
CA ARG A 128 -13.71 -18.57 -15.94
C ARG A 128 -12.80 -19.19 -14.86
N ALA A 129 -11.66 -18.53 -14.52
CA ALA A 129 -10.66 -19.08 -13.60
C ALA A 129 -10.04 -18.05 -12.67
N LYS A 130 -10.36 -16.74 -12.81
CA LYS A 130 -9.73 -15.67 -12.04
C LYS A 130 -10.76 -14.95 -11.19
N VAL A 131 -10.96 -15.42 -9.97
CA VAL A 131 -11.83 -14.77 -8.99
C VAL A 131 -11.35 -13.35 -8.64
N THR A 132 -10.04 -13.10 -8.77
CA THR A 132 -9.47 -11.77 -8.55
C THR A 132 -10.02 -10.69 -9.49
N ASP A 133 -10.62 -11.06 -10.63
CA ASP A 133 -11.27 -10.10 -11.51
C ASP A 133 -12.56 -9.57 -10.87
N ASN A 134 -13.41 -10.44 -10.30
CA ASN A 134 -14.56 -10.00 -9.50
C ASN A 134 -14.08 -9.18 -8.27
N ALA A 135 -13.12 -9.70 -7.52
CA ALA A 135 -12.64 -9.06 -6.30
C ALA A 135 -12.11 -7.64 -6.54
N ARG A 136 -11.32 -7.43 -7.60
CA ARG A 136 -10.81 -6.08 -7.93
C ARG A 136 -11.92 -5.12 -8.34
N VAL A 137 -12.88 -5.56 -9.15
CA VAL A 137 -14.01 -4.71 -9.54
C VAL A 137 -14.84 -4.35 -8.32
N ILE A 138 -15.13 -5.30 -7.43
CA ILE A 138 -15.83 -5.04 -6.15
C ILE A 138 -15.07 -3.98 -5.35
N LEU A 139 -13.76 -4.13 -5.15
CA LEU A 139 -12.93 -3.17 -4.41
C LEU A 139 -12.99 -1.76 -5.02
N ALA A 140 -12.88 -1.66 -6.33
CA ALA A 140 -12.92 -0.36 -7.01
C ALA A 140 -14.31 0.29 -6.90
N LEU A 141 -15.38 -0.47 -7.09
CA LEU A 141 -16.75 0.02 -6.95
C LEU A 141 -17.06 0.45 -5.51
N THR A 142 -16.62 -0.35 -4.53
CA THR A 142 -16.70 0.00 -3.09
C THR A 142 -15.98 1.31 -2.81
N ALA A 143 -14.77 1.49 -3.35
CA ALA A 143 -13.98 2.70 -3.13
C ALA A 143 -14.65 3.96 -3.67
N ILE A 144 -15.46 3.85 -4.72
CA ILE A 144 -16.24 4.98 -5.30
C ILE A 144 -17.72 5.01 -4.85
N GLY A 145 -18.09 4.21 -3.86
CA GLY A 145 -19.42 4.20 -3.26
C GLY A 145 -20.53 3.66 -4.17
N LYS A 146 -20.20 2.73 -5.09
CA LYS A 146 -21.18 2.09 -5.98
C LYS A 146 -21.65 0.74 -5.42
N ASP A 147 -22.93 0.43 -5.67
CA ASP A 147 -23.52 -0.83 -5.26
C ASP A 147 -22.99 -2.00 -6.12
N VAL A 148 -22.31 -2.94 -5.48
CA VAL A 148 -21.74 -4.13 -6.13
C VAL A 148 -22.75 -5.26 -6.30
N THR A 149 -23.91 -5.14 -5.66
CA THR A 149 -24.99 -6.15 -5.74
C THR A 149 -25.91 -5.94 -6.95
N ASN A 150 -25.78 -4.79 -7.63
CA ASN A 150 -26.57 -4.47 -8.83
C ASN A 150 -25.76 -3.67 -9.84
N VAL A 151 -24.79 -4.30 -10.47
CA VAL A 151 -23.97 -3.68 -11.53
C VAL A 151 -24.53 -4.07 -12.88
N GLY A 152 -25.36 -3.22 -13.47
CA GLY A 152 -26.02 -3.50 -14.73
C GLY A 152 -26.96 -4.71 -14.70
N GLY A 153 -27.53 -5.03 -13.54
CA GLY A 153 -28.39 -6.18 -13.29
C GLY A 153 -27.68 -7.41 -12.70
N HIS A 154 -26.37 -7.35 -12.48
CA HIS A 154 -25.54 -8.42 -11.97
C HIS A 154 -25.11 -8.20 -10.52
N ASN A 155 -25.11 -9.25 -9.69
CA ASN A 155 -24.60 -9.22 -8.33
C ASN A 155 -23.20 -9.82 -8.29
N LEU A 156 -22.17 -8.97 -8.25
CA LEU A 156 -20.77 -9.40 -8.32
C LEU A 156 -20.31 -10.23 -7.12
N LEU A 157 -20.98 -10.13 -5.95
CA LEU A 157 -20.67 -10.91 -4.77
C LEU A 157 -20.91 -12.40 -5.02
N LYS A 158 -21.93 -12.75 -5.80
CA LYS A 158 -22.19 -14.15 -6.17
C LYS A 158 -21.04 -14.81 -6.93
N GLY A 159 -20.23 -14.04 -7.63
CA GLY A 159 -19.01 -14.54 -8.26
C GLY A 159 -17.92 -14.99 -7.28
N LEU A 160 -18.08 -14.70 -5.98
CA LEU A 160 -17.17 -15.08 -4.90
C LEU A 160 -17.66 -16.29 -4.07
N ASP A 161 -18.88 -16.77 -4.27
CA ASP A 161 -19.54 -17.77 -3.40
C ASP A 161 -19.01 -19.20 -3.51
N ASN A 162 -18.22 -19.50 -4.50
CA ASN A 162 -17.80 -20.88 -4.76
C ASN A 162 -16.34 -21.11 -4.40
N MET A 163 -16.09 -21.82 -3.30
CA MET A 163 -14.74 -22.08 -2.80
C MET A 163 -13.85 -22.80 -3.82
N ALA A 164 -14.39 -23.76 -4.57
CA ALA A 164 -13.63 -24.47 -5.62
C ALA A 164 -13.20 -23.52 -6.76
N TYR A 165 -14.01 -22.51 -7.07
CA TYR A 165 -13.63 -21.45 -8.00
C TYR A 165 -12.60 -20.50 -7.40
N VAL A 166 -12.82 -20.06 -6.17
CA VAL A 166 -11.91 -19.17 -5.45
C VAL A 166 -10.49 -19.75 -5.36
N GLN A 167 -10.38 -21.04 -5.08
CA GLN A 167 -9.10 -21.76 -4.97
C GLN A 167 -8.36 -21.98 -6.30
N LYS A 168 -9.00 -21.78 -7.46
CA LYS A 168 -8.32 -21.95 -8.77
C LYS A 168 -7.08 -21.07 -8.96
N GLN A 169 -7.00 -19.94 -8.27
CA GLN A 169 -5.83 -19.05 -8.29
C GLN A 169 -4.86 -19.29 -7.13
N GLY A 170 -4.87 -20.47 -6.54
CA GLY A 170 -4.06 -20.77 -5.35
C GLY A 170 -4.41 -19.80 -4.22
N ILE A 171 -3.41 -19.40 -3.44
CA ILE A 171 -3.61 -18.52 -2.26
C ILE A 171 -4.12 -17.11 -2.61
N ASN A 172 -3.88 -16.63 -3.82
CA ASN A 172 -4.33 -15.29 -4.24
C ASN A 172 -5.87 -15.20 -4.30
N GLY A 173 -6.55 -16.28 -4.70
CA GLY A 173 -8.00 -16.30 -4.77
C GLY A 173 -8.66 -16.00 -3.41
N PRO A 174 -8.44 -16.83 -2.37
CA PRO A 174 -8.99 -16.61 -1.05
C PRO A 174 -8.60 -15.25 -0.44
N ILE A 175 -7.34 -14.82 -0.58
CA ILE A 175 -6.87 -13.53 -0.05
C ILE A 175 -7.66 -12.38 -0.67
N PHE A 176 -7.75 -12.30 -2.00
CA PHE A 176 -8.47 -11.21 -2.66
C PHE A 176 -9.98 -11.27 -2.42
N THR A 177 -10.55 -12.46 -2.30
CA THR A 177 -11.96 -12.64 -1.93
C THR A 177 -12.24 -12.06 -0.54
N LEU A 178 -11.40 -12.38 0.46
CA LEU A 178 -11.54 -11.83 1.81
C LEU A 178 -11.38 -10.30 1.81
N ILE A 179 -10.36 -9.77 1.15
CA ILE A 179 -10.14 -8.32 1.06
C ILE A 179 -11.37 -7.63 0.43
N ALA A 180 -11.96 -8.22 -0.62
CA ALA A 180 -13.14 -7.66 -1.26
C ALA A 180 -14.37 -7.67 -0.34
N LEU A 181 -14.62 -8.78 0.38
CA LEU A 181 -15.73 -8.90 1.32
C LEU A 181 -15.56 -7.94 2.51
N ASP A 182 -14.37 -7.86 3.10
CA ASP A 182 -14.08 -7.02 4.26
C ASP A 182 -14.11 -5.52 3.91
N SER A 183 -13.92 -5.15 2.64
CA SER A 183 -13.85 -3.74 2.23
C SER A 183 -15.10 -2.92 2.56
N HIS A 184 -16.25 -3.57 2.76
CA HIS A 184 -17.52 -2.97 3.16
C HIS A 184 -18.37 -3.90 4.06
N ASN A 185 -17.74 -4.85 4.74
CA ASN A 185 -18.42 -5.87 5.54
C ASN A 185 -19.54 -6.58 4.74
N TYR A 186 -19.26 -6.94 3.49
CA TYR A 186 -20.22 -7.67 2.68
C TYR A 186 -20.51 -9.04 3.29
N PRO A 187 -21.76 -9.50 3.26
CA PRO A 187 -22.08 -10.82 3.77
C PRO A 187 -21.37 -11.90 2.96
N THR A 188 -20.87 -12.91 3.64
CA THR A 188 -20.46 -14.17 2.99
C THR A 188 -21.72 -14.85 2.50
N MET A 189 -21.77 -15.15 1.21
CA MET A 189 -22.90 -15.78 0.57
C MET A 189 -22.51 -17.24 0.28
N GLY A 190 -22.70 -18.12 1.13
CA GLY A 190 -22.40 -19.55 0.94
C GLY A 190 -22.29 -20.27 2.25
N ASP A 191 -22.73 -21.51 2.25
CA ASP A 191 -22.60 -22.46 3.36
C ASP A 191 -21.16 -22.93 3.55
#